data_8b9fee9826976e391520693a6db2c4cb
#
_entry.id   8b9fee9826976e391520693a6db2c4cb
#
_cell.length_a   1.000
_cell.length_b   1.000
_cell.length_c   1.000
_cell.angle_alpha   90.00
_cell.angle_beta   90.00
_cell.angle_gamma   90.00
#
_symmetry.space_group_name_H-M   'P 1'
#
loop_
_entity.id
_entity.type
_entity.pdbx_description
1 polymer ?
#
loop_
_entity_poly.entity_id
_entity_poly.type
_entity_poly.pdbx_seq_one_letter_code
_entity_poly.pdbx_strand_id
1 'polypeptide(L)'
;MFLAAGGFPSWTLVCWTLLGGTLAAGGANVLNCYLDRDIDALMQRTAHRPSATGQISGKNTVIFGILLSILSVITLSLTVNYLSAGLAVIAIAFYVVGYTMFLKRRTSQNIVWGGAAGCMPVLIGWSAVTESLSWTPVILFLIVFFWTPPHYWPLSLRYKEDYAAAGIPMLPVEQAPATVAKQIIYYSWAMVAITLLLIPVANMNWFYIASAVIFGAVFVYEAYALRARVRKETADLKPMKLFHWSISYLSLIFLAIGIDPFLN
;
A
#
# COMPACT_ATOMS: atom_id res chain seq x y z
N MET A 1 -14.69 0.41 -6.42
CA MET A 1 -15.93 -0.21 -6.94
C MET A 1 -17.08 0.79 -7.00
N PHE A 2 -17.41 1.59 -5.96
CA PHE A 2 -18.50 2.58 -6.00
C PHE A 2 -18.32 3.61 -7.13
N LEU A 3 -17.16 4.25 -7.23
CA LEU A 3 -16.86 5.18 -8.31
C LEU A 3 -16.96 4.52 -9.71
N ALA A 4 -16.51 3.28 -9.83
CA ALA A 4 -16.57 2.51 -11.08
C ALA A 4 -17.99 2.15 -11.50
N ALA A 5 -18.88 1.93 -10.52
CA ALA A 5 -20.30 1.62 -10.74
C ALA A 5 -21.17 2.88 -10.92
N GLY A 6 -20.64 4.07 -10.62
CA GLY A 6 -21.46 5.30 -10.55
C GLY A 6 -22.51 5.25 -9.45
N GLY A 7 -22.29 4.45 -8.39
CA GLY A 7 -23.24 4.21 -7.32
C GLY A 7 -22.97 2.89 -6.58
N PHE A 8 -24.03 2.16 -6.19
CA PHE A 8 -23.89 0.86 -5.52
C PHE A 8 -23.57 -0.26 -6.51
N PRO A 9 -22.40 -0.90 -6.43
CA PRO A 9 -22.12 -2.12 -7.17
C PRO A 9 -22.93 -3.29 -6.59
N SER A 10 -23.09 -4.37 -7.36
CA SER A 10 -23.71 -5.61 -6.85
C SER A 10 -22.98 -6.13 -5.62
N TRP A 11 -23.70 -6.37 -4.53
CA TRP A 11 -23.12 -6.92 -3.30
C TRP A 11 -22.44 -8.28 -3.51
N THR A 12 -23.00 -9.11 -4.39
CA THR A 12 -22.41 -10.40 -4.76
C THR A 12 -21.02 -10.19 -5.41
N LEU A 13 -20.92 -9.23 -6.33
CA LEU A 13 -19.65 -8.87 -6.97
C LEU A 13 -18.63 -8.32 -5.95
N VAL A 14 -19.08 -7.45 -5.03
CA VAL A 14 -18.22 -6.92 -3.95
C VAL A 14 -17.69 -8.07 -3.08
N CYS A 15 -18.55 -8.96 -2.61
CA CYS A 15 -18.14 -10.08 -1.75
C CYS A 15 -17.13 -11.00 -2.44
N TRP A 16 -17.36 -11.38 -3.69
CA TRP A 16 -16.45 -12.23 -4.44
C TRP A 16 -15.11 -11.54 -4.74
N THR A 17 -15.14 -10.25 -5.09
CA THR A 17 -13.92 -9.47 -5.32
C THR A 17 -13.09 -9.34 -4.04
N LEU A 18 -13.73 -9.07 -2.90
CA LEU A 18 -13.06 -9.00 -1.60
C LEU A 18 -12.50 -10.36 -1.18
N LEU A 19 -13.26 -11.45 -1.37
CA LEU A 19 -12.78 -12.79 -1.05
C LEU A 19 -11.55 -13.14 -1.89
N GLY A 20 -11.64 -12.99 -3.22
CA GLY A 20 -10.52 -13.27 -4.12
C GLY A 20 -9.30 -12.40 -3.83
N GLY A 21 -9.50 -11.10 -3.59
CA GLY A 21 -8.42 -10.18 -3.20
C GLY A 21 -7.78 -10.53 -1.86
N THR A 22 -8.58 -10.94 -0.87
CA THR A 22 -8.07 -11.39 0.43
C THR A 22 -7.25 -12.67 0.32
N LEU A 23 -7.70 -13.62 -0.49
CA LEU A 23 -6.94 -14.85 -0.79
C LEU A 23 -5.61 -14.53 -1.49
N ALA A 24 -5.61 -13.60 -2.46
CA ALA A 24 -4.39 -13.14 -3.13
C ALA A 24 -3.40 -12.54 -2.15
N ALA A 25 -3.85 -11.57 -1.34
CA ALA A 25 -3.03 -10.91 -0.34
C ALA A 25 -2.51 -11.89 0.73
N GLY A 26 -3.37 -12.80 1.19
CA GLY A 26 -3.01 -13.86 2.13
C GLY A 26 -1.95 -14.80 1.57
N GLY A 27 -2.15 -15.31 0.34
CA GLY A 27 -1.19 -16.17 -0.33
C GLY A 27 0.17 -15.51 -0.52
N ALA A 28 0.18 -14.28 -1.05
CA ALA A 28 1.39 -13.50 -1.22
C ALA A 28 2.12 -13.22 0.11
N ASN A 29 1.37 -12.88 1.17
CA ASN A 29 1.95 -12.63 2.50
C ASN A 29 2.53 -13.90 3.14
N VAL A 30 1.87 -15.06 2.99
CA VAL A 30 2.39 -16.35 3.48
C VAL A 30 3.70 -16.70 2.78
N LEU A 31 3.78 -16.52 1.45
CA LEU A 31 5.02 -16.73 0.70
C LEU A 31 6.12 -15.75 1.12
N ASN A 32 5.77 -14.48 1.35
CA ASN A 32 6.70 -13.49 1.88
C ASN A 32 7.23 -13.89 3.27
N CYS A 33 6.37 -14.35 4.21
CA CYS A 33 6.81 -14.82 5.52
C CYS A 33 7.78 -16.01 5.44
N TYR A 34 7.64 -16.88 4.44
CA TYR A 34 8.59 -17.97 4.22
C TYR A 34 9.94 -17.44 3.70
N LEU A 35 9.92 -16.53 2.72
CA LEU A 35 11.13 -15.98 2.11
C LEU A 35 11.93 -15.10 3.08
N ASP A 36 11.23 -14.42 3.97
CA ASP A 36 11.81 -13.48 4.93
C ASP A 36 12.08 -14.11 6.32
N ARG A 37 11.87 -15.41 6.52
CA ARG A 37 11.97 -16.05 7.85
C ARG A 37 13.31 -15.82 8.55
N ASP A 38 14.39 -15.67 7.81
CA ASP A 38 15.73 -15.38 8.31
C ASP A 38 15.82 -13.95 8.89
N ILE A 39 15.33 -12.96 8.18
CA ILE A 39 15.31 -11.57 8.65
C ILE A 39 14.21 -11.33 9.69
N ASP A 40 13.07 -12.01 9.56
CA ASP A 40 11.96 -11.91 10.52
C ASP A 40 12.41 -12.38 11.93
N ALA A 41 13.27 -13.39 12.03
CA ALA A 41 13.82 -13.87 13.29
C ALA A 41 14.72 -12.82 13.99
N LEU A 42 15.31 -11.89 13.25
CA LEU A 42 16.17 -10.83 13.79
C LEU A 42 15.42 -9.58 14.22
N MET A 43 14.19 -9.40 13.75
CA MET A 43 13.39 -8.20 14.00
C MET A 43 12.42 -8.42 15.17
N GLN A 44 12.43 -7.56 16.19
CA GLN A 44 11.54 -7.66 17.36
C GLN A 44 10.06 -7.76 16.96
N ARG A 45 9.65 -7.00 15.94
CA ARG A 45 8.27 -6.96 15.47
C ARG A 45 7.80 -8.24 14.81
N THR A 46 8.67 -9.05 14.23
CA THR A 46 8.32 -10.22 13.39
C THR A 46 8.91 -11.53 13.88
N ALA A 47 9.79 -11.52 14.89
CA ALA A 47 10.43 -12.71 15.46
C ALA A 47 9.44 -13.77 15.97
N HIS A 48 8.22 -13.37 16.33
CA HIS A 48 7.16 -14.27 16.80
C HIS A 48 6.34 -14.92 15.69
N ARG A 49 6.60 -14.60 14.42
CA ARG A 49 5.89 -15.21 13.29
C ARG A 49 6.10 -16.73 13.26
N PRO A 50 5.04 -17.53 12.99
CA PRO A 50 5.15 -19.00 12.97
C PRO A 50 6.20 -19.55 11.99
N SER A 51 6.46 -18.83 10.88
CA SER A 51 7.53 -19.18 9.93
C SER A 51 8.93 -18.88 10.47
N ALA A 52 9.11 -17.82 11.26
CA ALA A 52 10.38 -17.42 11.87
C ALA A 52 10.72 -18.31 13.09
N THR A 53 9.71 -18.69 13.89
CA THR A 53 9.86 -19.56 15.06
C THR A 53 9.97 -21.06 14.74
N GLY A 54 9.73 -21.44 13.47
CA GLY A 54 9.72 -22.85 13.06
C GLY A 54 8.49 -23.66 13.51
N GLN A 55 7.45 -23.00 14.03
CA GLN A 55 6.18 -23.66 14.39
C GLN A 55 5.48 -24.31 13.19
N ILE A 56 5.69 -23.75 12.00
CA ILE A 56 5.18 -24.30 10.74
C ILE A 56 6.39 -24.61 9.84
N SER A 57 6.44 -25.82 9.29
CA SER A 57 7.49 -26.20 8.36
C SER A 57 7.49 -25.34 7.10
N GLY A 58 8.67 -25.02 6.57
CA GLY A 58 8.78 -24.21 5.34
C GLY A 58 8.02 -24.79 4.15
N LYS A 59 8.01 -26.15 4.02
CA LYS A 59 7.23 -26.85 2.98
C LYS A 59 5.73 -26.56 3.11
N ASN A 60 5.18 -26.67 4.31
CA ASN A 60 3.75 -26.42 4.55
C ASN A 60 3.39 -24.95 4.33
N THR A 61 4.27 -24.02 4.73
CA THR A 61 4.08 -22.59 4.49
C THR A 61 4.01 -22.28 2.97
N VAL A 62 4.93 -22.82 2.19
CA VAL A 62 4.94 -22.63 0.73
C VAL A 62 3.70 -23.23 0.08
N ILE A 63 3.36 -24.49 0.43
CA ILE A 63 2.16 -25.15 -0.11
C ILE A 63 0.91 -24.32 0.20
N PHE A 64 0.75 -23.89 1.44
CA PHE A 64 -0.40 -23.08 1.87
C PHE A 64 -0.49 -21.75 1.11
N GLY A 65 0.64 -21.02 0.96
CA GLY A 65 0.68 -19.77 0.20
C GLY A 65 0.33 -19.95 -1.29
N ILE A 66 0.83 -21.04 -1.91
CA ILE A 66 0.48 -21.37 -3.31
C ILE A 66 -1.00 -21.74 -3.43
N LEU A 67 -1.53 -22.55 -2.51
CA LEU A 67 -2.95 -22.94 -2.54
C LEU A 67 -3.88 -21.73 -2.42
N LEU A 68 -3.59 -20.79 -1.49
CA LEU A 68 -4.35 -19.55 -1.37
C LEU A 68 -4.27 -18.71 -2.65
N SER A 69 -3.10 -18.62 -3.28
CA SER A 69 -2.91 -17.88 -4.52
C SER A 69 -3.71 -18.50 -5.69
N ILE A 70 -3.66 -19.82 -5.83
CA ILE A 70 -4.45 -20.54 -6.85
C ILE A 70 -5.96 -20.36 -6.60
N LEU A 71 -6.39 -20.51 -5.34
CA LEU A 71 -7.79 -20.35 -4.97
C LEU A 71 -8.29 -18.92 -5.25
N SER A 72 -7.45 -17.90 -5.02
CA SER A 72 -7.74 -16.51 -5.40
C SER A 72 -8.01 -16.38 -6.90
N VAL A 73 -7.10 -16.91 -7.73
CA VAL A 73 -7.21 -16.82 -9.19
C VAL A 73 -8.46 -17.54 -9.68
N ILE A 74 -8.73 -18.75 -9.18
CA ILE A 74 -9.94 -19.51 -9.52
C ILE A 74 -11.20 -18.73 -9.12
N THR A 75 -11.23 -18.22 -7.88
CA THR A 75 -12.37 -17.42 -7.37
C THR A 75 -12.63 -16.22 -8.28
N LEU A 76 -11.60 -15.37 -8.53
CA LEU A 76 -11.76 -14.18 -9.36
C LEU A 76 -12.13 -14.51 -10.80
N SER A 77 -11.57 -15.57 -11.38
CA SER A 77 -11.87 -15.98 -12.77
C SER A 77 -13.31 -16.45 -12.94
N LEU A 78 -13.84 -17.20 -11.96
CA LEU A 78 -15.17 -17.83 -12.06
C LEU A 78 -16.31 -16.90 -11.61
N THR A 79 -16.02 -15.95 -10.70
CA THR A 79 -17.09 -15.17 -10.05
C THR A 79 -17.01 -13.67 -10.33
N VAL A 80 -15.89 -13.19 -10.90
CA VAL A 80 -15.66 -11.78 -11.23
C VAL A 80 -15.38 -11.65 -12.73
N ASN A 81 -14.11 -11.65 -13.14
CA ASN A 81 -13.68 -11.67 -14.55
C ASN A 81 -12.19 -12.01 -14.67
N TYR A 82 -11.77 -12.37 -15.90
CA TYR A 82 -10.38 -12.76 -16.17
C TYR A 82 -9.38 -11.60 -16.03
N LEU A 83 -9.79 -10.36 -16.27
CA LEU A 83 -8.91 -9.20 -16.11
C LEU A 83 -8.53 -9.01 -14.63
N SER A 84 -9.51 -9.07 -13.72
CA SER A 84 -9.29 -8.99 -12.28
C SER A 84 -8.43 -10.14 -11.77
N ALA A 85 -8.64 -11.37 -12.29
CA ALA A 85 -7.82 -12.52 -11.96
C ALA A 85 -6.37 -12.34 -12.45
N GLY A 86 -6.16 -11.86 -13.67
CA GLY A 86 -4.84 -11.56 -14.23
C GLY A 86 -4.09 -10.48 -13.43
N LEU A 87 -4.79 -9.42 -13.02
CA LEU A 87 -4.22 -8.38 -12.14
C LEU A 87 -3.82 -8.93 -10.77
N ALA A 88 -4.59 -9.88 -10.22
CA ALA A 88 -4.22 -10.55 -8.96
C ALA A 88 -2.97 -11.43 -9.13
N VAL A 89 -2.82 -12.14 -10.23
CA VAL A 89 -1.58 -12.89 -10.56
C VAL A 89 -0.39 -11.94 -10.63
N ILE A 90 -0.51 -10.82 -11.33
CA ILE A 90 0.54 -9.80 -11.43
C ILE A 90 0.89 -9.25 -10.05
N ALA A 91 -0.11 -8.96 -9.20
CA ALA A 91 0.10 -8.47 -7.85
C ALA A 91 0.89 -9.47 -7.00
N ILE A 92 0.49 -10.75 -6.99
CA ILE A 92 1.16 -11.82 -6.25
C ILE A 92 2.60 -11.99 -6.76
N ALA A 93 2.80 -12.10 -8.08
CA ALA A 93 4.11 -12.28 -8.68
C ALA A 93 5.03 -11.09 -8.39
N PHE A 94 4.54 -9.87 -8.56
CA PHE A 94 5.32 -8.67 -8.26
C PHE A 94 5.68 -8.56 -6.78
N TYR A 95 4.74 -8.85 -5.86
CA TYR A 95 5.01 -8.81 -4.43
C TYR A 95 6.01 -9.87 -4.00
N VAL A 96 5.84 -11.12 -4.43
CA VAL A 96 6.69 -12.25 -4.01
C VAL A 96 8.06 -12.17 -4.72
N VAL A 97 8.06 -12.10 -6.05
CA VAL A 97 9.30 -12.14 -6.83
C VAL A 97 9.94 -10.75 -6.89
N GLY A 98 9.22 -9.76 -7.42
CA GLY A 98 9.76 -8.41 -7.64
C GLY A 98 10.19 -7.74 -6.34
N TYR A 99 9.30 -7.65 -5.37
CA TYR A 99 9.59 -6.97 -4.12
C TYR A 99 10.39 -7.84 -3.15
N THR A 100 9.84 -8.99 -2.72
CA THR A 100 10.45 -9.77 -1.63
C THR A 100 11.80 -10.36 -2.01
N MET A 101 11.91 -10.98 -3.19
CA MET A 101 13.15 -11.65 -3.59
C MET A 101 14.20 -10.68 -4.14
N PHE A 102 13.78 -9.63 -4.90
CA PHE A 102 14.74 -8.75 -5.57
C PHE A 102 14.93 -7.40 -4.90
N LEU A 103 13.88 -6.63 -4.64
CA LEU A 103 14.01 -5.24 -4.22
C LEU A 103 14.31 -5.08 -2.73
N LYS A 104 13.63 -5.81 -1.87
CA LYS A 104 13.62 -5.61 -0.41
C LYS A 104 15.01 -5.59 0.22
N ARG A 105 15.91 -6.45 -0.25
CA ARG A 105 17.25 -6.63 0.31
C ARG A 105 18.34 -5.88 -0.46
N ARG A 106 18.02 -5.15 -1.53
CA ARG A 106 19.03 -4.61 -2.47
C ARG A 106 18.99 -3.10 -2.65
N THR A 107 17.92 -2.44 -2.28
CA THR A 107 17.80 -1.00 -2.52
C THR A 107 17.07 -0.28 -1.39
N SER A 108 17.52 0.93 -1.08
CA SER A 108 16.83 1.81 -0.11
C SER A 108 15.51 2.37 -0.66
N GLN A 109 15.27 2.23 -1.97
CA GLN A 109 14.00 2.58 -2.62
C GLN A 109 13.01 1.40 -2.65
N ASN A 110 13.28 0.32 -1.89
CA ASN A 110 12.46 -0.88 -1.85
C ASN A 110 10.98 -0.60 -1.55
N ILE A 111 10.69 0.36 -0.66
CA ILE A 111 9.33 0.78 -0.32
C ILE A 111 8.63 1.51 -1.46
N VAL A 112 9.35 2.32 -2.23
CA VAL A 112 8.77 3.04 -3.37
C VAL A 112 8.25 2.04 -4.41
N TRP A 113 9.14 1.18 -4.88
CA TRP A 113 8.79 0.20 -5.91
C TRP A 113 7.91 -0.93 -5.38
N GLY A 114 8.19 -1.42 -4.17
CA GLY A 114 7.39 -2.46 -3.51
C GLY A 114 5.95 -2.01 -3.22
N GLY A 115 5.75 -0.70 -3.02
CA GLY A 115 4.44 -0.09 -2.85
C GLY A 115 3.47 -0.35 -4.00
N ALA A 116 3.97 -0.57 -5.22
CA ALA A 116 3.14 -0.88 -6.38
C ALA A 116 2.26 -2.14 -6.17
N ALA A 117 2.75 -3.14 -5.43
CA ALA A 117 1.94 -4.30 -5.09
C ALA A 117 0.71 -3.92 -4.23
N GLY A 118 0.89 -3.02 -3.27
CA GLY A 118 -0.18 -2.50 -2.41
C GLY A 118 -1.21 -1.64 -3.14
N CYS A 119 -0.89 -1.16 -4.35
CA CYS A 119 -1.81 -0.38 -5.18
C CYS A 119 -2.72 -1.27 -6.05
N MET A 120 -2.36 -2.53 -6.28
CA MET A 120 -3.10 -3.42 -7.18
C MET A 120 -4.56 -3.66 -6.81
N PRO A 121 -4.98 -3.69 -5.52
CA PRO A 121 -6.38 -3.80 -5.17
C PRO A 121 -7.30 -2.74 -5.79
N VAL A 122 -6.76 -1.55 -6.07
CA VAL A 122 -7.51 -0.47 -6.74
C VAL A 122 -7.86 -0.86 -8.18
N LEU A 123 -6.87 -1.38 -8.93
CA LEU A 123 -7.08 -1.85 -10.31
C LEU A 123 -8.01 -3.06 -10.36
N ILE A 124 -7.86 -4.00 -9.42
CA ILE A 124 -8.72 -5.19 -9.30
C ILE A 124 -10.17 -4.77 -8.99
N GLY A 125 -10.37 -3.87 -8.02
CA GLY A 125 -11.70 -3.40 -7.67
C GLY A 125 -12.39 -2.59 -8.78
N TRP A 126 -11.61 -1.86 -9.61
CA TRP A 126 -12.13 -1.17 -10.78
C TRP A 126 -12.50 -2.16 -11.89
N SER A 127 -11.57 -3.01 -12.29
CA SER A 127 -11.77 -3.99 -13.35
C SER A 127 -12.86 -5.00 -13.02
N ALA A 128 -13.12 -5.28 -11.75
CA ALA A 128 -14.22 -6.13 -11.32
C ALA A 128 -15.59 -5.60 -11.77
N VAL A 129 -15.75 -4.26 -11.80
CA VAL A 129 -17.00 -3.60 -12.17
C VAL A 129 -17.08 -3.32 -13.67
N THR A 130 -15.97 -2.89 -14.28
CA THR A 130 -15.96 -2.32 -15.64
C THR A 130 -15.40 -3.25 -16.70
N GLU A 131 -14.80 -4.37 -16.31
CA GLU A 131 -14.05 -5.30 -17.18
C GLU A 131 -12.97 -4.61 -18.04
N SER A 132 -12.53 -3.44 -17.63
CA SER A 132 -11.60 -2.59 -18.37
C SER A 132 -10.71 -1.79 -17.44
N LEU A 133 -9.69 -1.14 -18.01
CA LEU A 133 -8.87 -0.14 -17.34
C LEU A 133 -8.98 1.19 -18.09
N SER A 134 -9.04 2.28 -17.34
CA SER A 134 -9.06 3.65 -17.84
C SER A 134 -8.06 4.51 -17.07
N TRP A 135 -8.01 5.81 -17.32
CA TRP A 135 -7.14 6.72 -16.57
C TRP A 135 -7.56 6.86 -15.10
N THR A 136 -8.86 6.76 -14.79
CA THR A 136 -9.36 6.86 -13.41
C THR A 136 -8.70 5.85 -12.46
N PRO A 137 -8.74 4.51 -12.69
CA PRO A 137 -8.06 3.57 -11.81
C PRO A 137 -6.53 3.72 -11.82
N VAL A 138 -5.92 4.23 -12.90
CA VAL A 138 -4.49 4.56 -12.91
C VAL A 138 -4.18 5.70 -11.94
N ILE A 139 -4.98 6.77 -11.93
CA ILE A 139 -4.81 7.86 -10.95
C ILE A 139 -5.05 7.35 -9.53
N LEU A 140 -6.08 6.54 -9.30
CA LEU A 140 -6.32 5.93 -7.99
C LEU A 140 -5.14 5.05 -7.54
N PHE A 141 -4.56 4.27 -8.45
CA PHE A 141 -3.33 3.51 -8.19
C PHE A 141 -2.16 4.43 -7.80
N LEU A 142 -1.97 5.53 -8.55
CA LEU A 142 -0.89 6.49 -8.29
C LEU A 142 -1.08 7.22 -6.95
N ILE A 143 -2.33 7.50 -6.51
CA ILE A 143 -2.58 8.04 -5.16
C ILE A 143 -1.97 7.12 -4.10
N VAL A 144 -2.25 5.82 -4.14
CA VAL A 144 -1.72 4.85 -3.19
C VAL A 144 -0.21 4.67 -3.36
N PHE A 145 0.29 4.69 -4.59
CA PHE A 145 1.72 4.58 -4.88
C PHE A 145 2.54 5.72 -4.26
N PHE A 146 2.14 6.97 -4.50
CA PHE A 146 2.81 8.14 -3.92
C PHE A 146 2.54 8.32 -2.42
N TRP A 147 1.44 7.74 -1.90
CA TRP A 147 1.17 7.68 -0.48
C TRP A 147 2.11 6.72 0.27
N THR A 148 2.56 5.64 -0.37
CA THR A 148 3.34 4.58 0.29
C THR A 148 4.65 5.10 0.94
N PRO A 149 5.51 5.90 0.28
CA PRO A 149 6.74 6.39 0.91
C PRO A 149 6.50 7.31 2.12
N PRO A 150 5.66 8.35 2.07
CA PRO A 150 5.40 9.21 3.22
C PRO A 150 4.60 8.52 4.34
N HIS A 151 3.96 7.38 4.07
CA HIS A 151 3.39 6.51 5.07
C HIS A 151 4.47 5.64 5.74
N TYR A 152 5.29 4.96 4.96
CA TYR A 152 6.15 3.90 5.48
C TYR A 152 7.49 4.42 6.04
N TRP A 153 8.06 5.50 5.49
CA TRP A 153 9.33 6.03 5.99
C TRP A 153 9.26 6.59 7.41
N PRO A 154 8.18 7.24 7.88
CA PRO A 154 8.02 7.57 9.29
C PRO A 154 8.04 6.33 10.21
N LEU A 155 7.40 5.23 9.80
CA LEU A 155 7.47 3.96 10.51
C LEU A 155 8.90 3.42 10.53
N SER A 156 9.60 3.47 9.40
CA SER A 156 11.00 3.02 9.29
C SER A 156 11.96 3.89 10.11
N LEU A 157 11.69 5.18 10.30
CA LEU A 157 12.44 6.03 11.23
C LEU A 157 12.29 5.55 12.68
N ARG A 158 11.09 5.11 13.06
CA ARG A 158 10.81 4.57 14.41
C ARG A 158 11.53 3.25 14.67
N TYR A 159 11.62 2.39 13.67
CA TYR A 159 12.19 1.04 13.75
C TYR A 159 13.54 0.92 13.01
N LYS A 160 14.29 2.03 12.93
CA LYS A 160 15.55 2.09 12.19
C LYS A 160 16.55 1.00 12.64
N GLU A 161 16.67 0.79 13.95
CA GLU A 161 17.61 -0.16 14.53
C GLU A 161 17.24 -1.60 14.21
N ASP A 162 15.95 -1.95 14.24
CA ASP A 162 15.46 -3.28 13.83
C ASP A 162 15.80 -3.58 12.36
N TYR A 163 15.58 -2.60 11.46
CA TYR A 163 15.92 -2.76 10.05
C TYR A 163 17.43 -2.88 9.82
N ALA A 164 18.23 -2.10 10.54
CA ALA A 164 19.69 -2.17 10.47
C ALA A 164 20.20 -3.52 10.97
N ALA A 165 19.68 -4.03 12.10
CA ALA A 165 20.04 -5.34 12.65
C ALA A 165 19.69 -6.48 11.69
N ALA A 166 18.61 -6.36 10.93
CA ALA A 166 18.19 -7.33 9.92
C ALA A 166 18.90 -7.16 8.55
N GLY A 167 19.81 -6.18 8.41
CA GLY A 167 20.53 -5.90 7.17
C GLY A 167 19.64 -5.43 6.03
N ILE A 168 18.46 -4.83 6.33
CA ILE A 168 17.54 -4.33 5.31
C ILE A 168 17.87 -2.86 5.04
N PRO A 169 18.22 -2.50 3.79
CA PRO A 169 18.63 -1.14 3.42
C PRO A 169 17.41 -0.20 3.30
N MET A 170 16.71 0.05 4.42
CA MET A 170 15.64 1.05 4.43
C MET A 170 16.22 2.45 4.29
N LEU A 171 15.49 3.38 3.64
CA LEU A 171 15.98 4.74 3.45
C LEU A 171 16.49 5.40 4.75
N PRO A 172 15.81 5.29 5.91
CA PRO A 172 16.34 5.83 7.17
C PRO A 172 17.58 5.11 7.73
N VAL A 173 17.86 3.88 7.27
CA VAL A 173 19.11 3.16 7.63
C VAL A 173 20.29 3.73 6.86
N GLU A 174 20.09 3.95 5.55
CA GLU A 174 21.13 4.38 4.60
C GLU A 174 21.35 5.90 4.59
N GLN A 175 20.34 6.70 4.97
CA GLN A 175 20.38 8.15 4.81
C GLN A 175 20.11 8.88 6.13
N ALA A 176 20.67 10.11 6.23
CA ALA A 176 20.43 10.99 7.36
C ALA A 176 18.95 11.38 7.48
N PRO A 177 18.44 11.61 8.71
CA PRO A 177 17.05 12.00 8.94
C PRO A 177 16.60 13.23 8.13
N ALA A 178 17.51 14.16 7.86
CA ALA A 178 17.23 15.35 7.04
C ALA A 178 16.89 15.00 5.59
N THR A 179 17.61 14.04 4.99
CA THR A 179 17.33 13.53 3.64
C THR A 179 16.01 12.80 3.60
N VAL A 180 15.75 11.94 4.59
CA VAL A 180 14.48 11.20 4.70
C VAL A 180 13.29 12.17 4.80
N ALA A 181 13.36 13.18 5.67
CA ALA A 181 12.32 14.19 5.83
C ALA A 181 12.08 15.00 4.54
N LYS A 182 13.15 15.29 3.77
CA LYS A 182 13.04 15.95 2.46
C LYS A 182 12.32 15.06 1.44
N GLN A 183 12.64 13.79 1.37
CA GLN A 183 11.98 12.82 0.49
C GLN A 183 10.50 12.65 0.86
N ILE A 184 10.17 12.55 2.16
CA ILE A 184 8.79 12.50 2.64
C ILE A 184 7.98 13.71 2.12
N ILE A 185 8.53 14.93 2.18
CA ILE A 185 7.85 16.12 1.65
C ILE A 185 7.62 16.03 0.13
N TYR A 186 8.61 15.59 -0.64
CA TYR A 186 8.46 15.47 -2.08
C TYR A 186 7.34 14.49 -2.45
N TYR A 187 7.33 13.32 -1.84
CA TYR A 187 6.27 12.32 -2.09
C TYR A 187 4.91 12.77 -1.55
N SER A 188 4.86 13.54 -0.46
CA SER A 188 3.61 14.14 0.04
C SER A 188 3.01 15.12 -0.96
N TRP A 189 3.81 16.00 -1.56
CA TRP A 189 3.35 16.90 -2.59
C TRP A 189 2.92 16.18 -3.86
N ALA A 190 3.69 15.17 -4.31
CA ALA A 190 3.32 14.36 -5.45
C ALA A 190 1.98 13.64 -5.21
N MET A 191 1.79 13.05 -4.02
CA MET A 191 0.53 12.41 -3.61
C MET A 191 -0.64 13.39 -3.67
N VAL A 192 -0.50 14.59 -3.08
CA VAL A 192 -1.56 15.61 -3.09
C VAL A 192 -1.86 16.05 -4.52
N ALA A 193 -0.84 16.29 -5.34
CA ALA A 193 -1.02 16.65 -6.75
C ALA A 193 -1.80 15.58 -7.52
N ILE A 194 -1.46 14.31 -7.35
CA ILE A 194 -2.17 13.19 -7.98
C ILE A 194 -3.61 13.06 -7.43
N THR A 195 -3.81 13.28 -6.12
CA THR A 195 -5.16 13.31 -5.54
C THR A 195 -6.02 14.40 -6.19
N LEU A 196 -5.47 15.60 -6.38
CA LEU A 196 -6.16 16.68 -7.08
C LEU A 196 -6.37 16.41 -8.60
N LEU A 197 -5.46 15.65 -9.23
CA LEU A 197 -5.60 15.25 -10.63
C LEU A 197 -6.82 14.36 -10.88
N LEU A 198 -7.30 13.64 -9.86
CA LEU A 198 -8.53 12.85 -9.99
C LEU A 198 -9.76 13.74 -10.28
N ILE A 199 -9.75 15.02 -9.88
CA ILE A 199 -10.87 15.94 -10.07
C ILE A 199 -11.28 16.01 -11.55
N PRO A 200 -10.43 16.44 -12.49
CA PRO A 200 -10.81 16.51 -13.91
C PRO A 200 -10.90 15.12 -14.58
N VAL A 201 -10.19 14.10 -14.09
CA VAL A 201 -10.15 12.77 -14.74
C VAL A 201 -11.43 11.98 -14.48
N ALA A 202 -12.04 12.14 -13.28
CA ALA A 202 -13.25 11.44 -12.89
C ALA A 202 -14.46 12.37 -12.65
N ASN A 203 -14.35 13.67 -13.01
CA ASN A 203 -15.38 14.69 -12.81
C ASN A 203 -15.91 14.72 -11.36
N MET A 204 -14.96 14.79 -10.40
CA MET A 204 -15.29 14.71 -8.98
C MET A 204 -16.03 15.96 -8.48
N ASN A 205 -16.97 15.76 -7.55
CA ASN A 205 -17.79 16.79 -6.94
C ASN A 205 -17.04 17.66 -5.91
N TRP A 206 -17.70 18.73 -5.49
CA TRP A 206 -17.20 19.69 -4.50
C TRP A 206 -16.82 19.00 -3.16
N PHE A 207 -17.55 17.95 -2.76
CA PHE A 207 -17.27 17.21 -1.51
C PHE A 207 -15.90 16.53 -1.56
N TYR A 208 -15.60 15.86 -2.69
CA TYR A 208 -14.27 15.29 -2.90
C TYR A 208 -13.20 16.39 -2.96
N ILE A 209 -13.46 17.48 -3.69
CA ILE A 209 -12.52 18.62 -3.84
C ILE A 209 -12.17 19.18 -2.46
N ALA A 210 -13.17 19.49 -1.63
CA ALA A 210 -12.96 19.98 -0.28
C ALA A 210 -12.16 18.99 0.58
N SER A 211 -12.50 17.71 0.52
CA SER A 211 -11.78 16.63 1.21
C SER A 211 -10.32 16.54 0.80
N ALA A 212 -10.04 16.55 -0.52
CA ALA A 212 -8.69 16.47 -1.07
C ALA A 212 -7.82 17.66 -0.64
N VAL A 213 -8.38 18.87 -0.66
CA VAL A 213 -7.67 20.09 -0.25
C VAL A 213 -7.40 20.07 1.26
N ILE A 214 -8.42 19.82 2.08
CA ILE A 214 -8.29 19.88 3.55
C ILE A 214 -7.33 18.81 4.04
N PHE A 215 -7.57 17.54 3.67
CA PHE A 215 -6.75 16.44 4.17
C PHE A 215 -5.33 16.48 3.58
N GLY A 216 -5.19 16.92 2.32
CA GLY A 216 -3.89 17.15 1.69
C GLY A 216 -3.09 18.23 2.41
N ALA A 217 -3.71 19.37 2.74
CA ALA A 217 -3.05 20.46 3.48
C ALA A 217 -2.56 19.99 4.85
N VAL A 218 -3.38 19.25 5.60
CA VAL A 218 -2.98 18.68 6.91
C VAL A 218 -1.84 17.68 6.74
N PHE A 219 -1.86 16.85 5.69
CA PHE A 219 -0.78 15.90 5.43
C PHE A 219 0.55 16.60 5.16
N VAL A 220 0.54 17.59 4.28
CA VAL A 220 1.73 18.38 3.96
C VAL A 220 2.23 19.13 5.20
N TYR A 221 1.33 19.71 5.99
CA TYR A 221 1.68 20.36 7.27
C TYR A 221 2.41 19.39 8.20
N GLU A 222 1.92 18.17 8.43
CA GLU A 222 2.57 17.19 9.29
C GLU A 222 3.94 16.73 8.75
N ALA A 223 4.09 16.64 7.41
CA ALA A 223 5.37 16.35 6.78
C ALA A 223 6.40 17.48 7.03
N TYR A 224 5.99 18.74 6.93
CA TYR A 224 6.84 19.88 7.27
C TYR A 224 7.12 19.97 8.77
N ALA A 225 6.15 19.63 9.62
CA ALA A 225 6.33 19.58 11.07
C ALA A 225 7.38 18.53 11.47
N LEU A 226 7.38 17.34 10.81
CA LEU A 226 8.44 16.34 10.98
C LEU A 226 9.81 16.92 10.58
N ARG A 227 9.91 17.55 9.40
CA ARG A 227 11.16 18.17 8.95
C ARG A 227 11.65 19.27 9.92
N ALA A 228 10.73 20.07 10.48
CA ALA A 228 11.09 21.10 11.45
C ALA A 228 11.69 20.49 12.73
N ARG A 229 11.13 19.38 13.23
CA ARG A 229 11.69 18.63 14.37
C ARG A 229 13.07 18.07 14.07
N VAL A 230 13.27 17.52 12.88
CA VAL A 230 14.59 17.03 12.42
C VAL A 230 15.61 18.17 12.38
N ARG A 231 15.25 19.36 11.84
CA ARG A 231 16.16 20.52 11.78
C ARG A 231 16.53 21.08 13.17
N LYS A 232 15.63 20.96 14.14
CA LYS A 232 15.85 21.42 15.51
C LYS A 232 16.57 20.36 16.36
N GLU A 233 16.93 19.23 15.79
CA GLU A 233 17.59 18.11 16.48
C GLU A 233 16.86 17.69 17.76
N THR A 234 15.51 17.76 17.75
CA THR A 234 14.71 17.40 18.92
C THR A 234 14.89 15.91 19.22
N ALA A 235 15.02 15.59 20.52
CA ALA A 235 15.22 14.22 21.00
C ALA A 235 14.11 13.24 20.54
N ASP A 236 12.87 13.75 20.40
CA ASP A 236 11.73 12.97 19.90
C ASP A 236 11.19 13.58 18.60
N LEU A 237 11.45 12.92 17.49
CA LEU A 237 10.98 13.33 16.17
C LEU A 237 9.48 13.12 15.96
N LYS A 238 8.82 12.31 16.80
CA LYS A 238 7.38 11.93 16.71
C LYS A 238 6.96 11.47 15.30
N PRO A 239 7.70 10.54 14.66
CA PRO A 239 7.40 10.12 13.30
C PRO A 239 6.07 9.39 13.21
N MET A 240 5.65 8.73 14.28
CA MET A 240 4.37 8.01 14.35
C MET A 240 3.15 8.92 14.21
N LYS A 241 3.27 10.25 14.48
CA LYS A 241 2.19 11.19 14.25
C LYS A 241 1.83 11.28 12.76
N LEU A 242 2.85 11.42 11.91
CA LEU A 242 2.66 11.43 10.46
C LEU A 242 2.19 10.05 9.94
N PHE A 243 2.74 8.96 10.50
CA PHE A 243 2.31 7.60 10.16
C PHE A 243 0.81 7.39 10.42
N HIS A 244 0.30 7.73 11.61
CA HIS A 244 -1.12 7.59 11.92
C HIS A 244 -1.99 8.51 11.06
N TRP A 245 -1.54 9.77 10.85
CA TRP A 245 -2.28 10.68 9.98
C TRP A 245 -2.34 10.17 8.53
N SER A 246 -1.30 9.52 8.04
CA SER A 246 -1.29 8.95 6.69
C SER A 246 -2.36 7.87 6.49
N ILE A 247 -2.64 7.06 7.51
CA ILE A 247 -3.73 6.08 7.50
C ILE A 247 -5.08 6.80 7.42
N SER A 248 -5.29 7.81 8.29
CA SER A 248 -6.51 8.61 8.27
C SER A 248 -6.73 9.30 6.93
N TYR A 249 -5.67 9.89 6.37
CA TYR A 249 -5.71 10.53 5.05
C TYR A 249 -6.22 9.59 3.98
N LEU A 250 -5.59 8.43 3.81
CA LEU A 250 -5.97 7.48 2.76
C LEU A 250 -7.41 6.99 2.96
N SER A 251 -7.79 6.64 4.20
CA SER A 251 -9.14 6.19 4.52
C SER A 251 -10.19 7.25 4.20
N LEU A 252 -9.95 8.51 4.59
CA LEU A 252 -10.89 9.61 4.35
C LEU A 252 -11.00 9.99 2.87
N ILE A 253 -9.89 9.97 2.13
CA ILE A 253 -9.89 10.22 0.68
C ILE A 253 -10.66 9.12 -0.05
N PHE A 254 -10.41 7.84 0.26
CA PHE A 254 -11.13 6.74 -0.38
C PHE A 254 -12.60 6.69 0.04
N LEU A 255 -12.94 7.12 1.26
CA LEU A 255 -14.33 7.32 1.67
C LEU A 255 -14.99 8.44 0.84
N ALA A 256 -14.34 9.58 0.67
CA ALA A 256 -14.85 10.67 -0.17
C ALA A 256 -15.03 10.24 -1.63
N ILE A 257 -14.09 9.46 -2.19
CA ILE A 257 -14.21 8.85 -3.53
C ILE A 257 -15.43 7.91 -3.60
N GLY A 258 -15.69 7.14 -2.55
CA GLY A 258 -16.83 6.22 -2.50
C GLY A 258 -18.19 6.91 -2.37
N ILE A 259 -18.23 8.09 -1.73
CA ILE A 259 -19.45 8.90 -1.53
C ILE A 259 -19.76 9.75 -2.77
N ASP A 260 -18.76 10.21 -3.49
CA ASP A 260 -18.88 11.16 -4.59
C ASP A 260 -19.97 10.80 -5.64
N PRO A 261 -20.09 9.53 -6.11
CA PRO A 261 -21.13 9.14 -7.06
C PRO A 261 -22.58 9.30 -6.58
N PHE A 262 -22.78 9.49 -5.29
CA PHE A 262 -24.13 9.68 -4.69
C PHE A 262 -24.51 11.16 -4.52
N LEU A 263 -23.59 12.07 -4.90
CA LEU A 263 -23.78 13.52 -4.81
C LEU A 263 -24.02 14.17 -6.18
N ASN A 264 -24.09 13.37 -7.23
CA ASN A 264 -24.39 13.76 -8.61
C ASN A 264 -25.89 13.75 -8.88
#